data_4e3343157ae0e315d6defde6d3eb972f
#
_entry.id   4e3343157ae0e315d6defde6d3eb972f
#
_cell.length_a   1.000
_cell.length_b   1.000
_cell.length_c   1.000
_cell.angle_alpha   90.00
_cell.angle_beta   90.00
_cell.angle_gamma   90.00
#
_symmetry.space_group_name_H-M   'P 1'
#
loop_
_entity.id
_entity.type
_entity.pdbx_description
1 polymer ?
#
loop_
_entity_poly.entity_id
_entity_poly.type
_entity_poly.pdbx_seq_one_letter_code
_entity_poly.pdbx_strand_id
1 'polypeptide(L)'
;MTTQPDQAMIDSLRAALASHGSVAVEGRWHPLSGGRTNRLWQVTAPGGAPVVVKLYTGDPGNPLFPNDPQVERHVLRHLQGQGIAPRLLDFSETPLGPCLIYGHVAGTNWAGGAAIAARALHRVHTAAPPANLRRSPDGSAALADQTRSILRLCSSHAARAAAALEPSCPSVAPSGQAALLHGDPVPGNMVVSGNSACLIDWQCPSIGDPCEDLAVFLSPAMQLAYRGHPLKPVERAAFLASYAWPGMADRYRALAPWYHWRMLAYCLWRHEQGDTQARIAAQAEQQALATLMQG
;
A
#
# COMPACT_ATOMS: atom_id res chain seq x y z
N MET A 1 2.87 -14.80 23.04
CA MET A 1 2.91 -14.10 24.37
C MET A 1 3.31 -12.68 24.07
N THR A 2 2.48 -11.69 24.44
CA THR A 2 2.79 -10.25 24.34
C THR A 2 3.99 -9.96 25.22
N THR A 3 4.98 -9.22 24.71
CA THR A 3 6.12 -8.80 25.52
C THR A 3 5.69 -7.75 26.55
N GLN A 4 6.39 -7.62 27.68
CA GLN A 4 6.05 -6.67 28.76
C GLN A 4 5.91 -5.19 28.27
N PRO A 5 6.74 -4.69 27.32
CA PRO A 5 6.57 -3.36 26.73
C PRO A 5 5.26 -3.20 25.93
N ASP A 6 4.81 -4.25 25.26
CA ASP A 6 3.57 -4.22 24.47
C ASP A 6 2.33 -4.13 25.36
N GLN A 7 2.35 -4.80 26.52
CA GLN A 7 1.23 -4.74 27.47
C GLN A 7 1.07 -3.33 28.08
N ALA A 8 2.17 -2.69 28.50
CA ALA A 8 2.13 -1.32 29.04
C ALA A 8 1.59 -0.31 28.01
N MET A 9 1.94 -0.49 26.74
CA MET A 9 1.41 0.35 25.65
C MET A 9 -0.09 0.12 25.46
N ILE A 10 -0.54 -1.14 25.46
CA ILE A 10 -1.97 -1.47 25.36
C ILE A 10 -2.75 -0.83 26.51
N ASP A 11 -2.25 -0.92 27.75
CA ASP A 11 -2.92 -0.37 28.92
C ASP A 11 -3.02 1.16 28.86
N SER A 12 -1.94 1.83 28.42
CA SER A 12 -1.93 3.28 28.20
C SER A 12 -2.90 3.70 27.08
N LEU A 13 -2.94 2.95 25.99
CA LEU A 13 -3.84 3.23 24.87
C LEU A 13 -5.31 3.00 25.28
N ARG A 14 -5.60 1.94 26.03
CA ARG A 14 -6.94 1.70 26.60
C ARG A 14 -7.42 2.85 27.46
N ALA A 15 -6.57 3.32 28.37
CA ALA A 15 -6.90 4.44 29.25
C ALA A 15 -7.21 5.71 28.44
N ALA A 16 -6.40 6.01 27.42
CA ALA A 16 -6.63 7.13 26.52
C ALA A 16 -7.94 6.99 25.74
N LEU A 17 -8.22 5.82 25.15
CA LEU A 17 -9.44 5.57 24.41
C LEU A 17 -10.69 5.58 25.30
N ALA A 18 -10.60 5.10 26.55
CA ALA A 18 -11.68 5.14 27.54
C ALA A 18 -12.12 6.59 27.83
N SER A 19 -11.17 7.51 27.94
CA SER A 19 -11.47 8.93 28.18
C SER A 19 -12.22 9.61 27.04
N HIS A 20 -12.18 9.01 25.84
CA HIS A 20 -12.92 9.47 24.65
C HIS A 20 -14.21 8.69 24.38
N GLY A 21 -14.59 7.75 25.27
CA GLY A 21 -15.79 6.93 25.09
C GLY A 21 -15.73 5.94 23.93
N SER A 22 -14.52 5.50 23.55
CA SER A 22 -14.32 4.62 22.39
C SER A 22 -14.87 3.21 22.63
N VAL A 23 -15.45 2.61 21.59
CA VAL A 23 -16.01 1.25 21.58
C VAL A 23 -14.96 0.12 21.72
N ALA A 24 -13.68 0.41 21.54
CA ALA A 24 -12.61 -0.59 21.57
C ALA A 24 -11.99 -0.82 22.95
N VAL A 25 -12.48 -0.15 23.99
CA VAL A 25 -11.86 -0.18 25.34
C VAL A 25 -11.97 -1.54 25.99
N GLU A 26 -13.12 -2.21 25.83
CA GLU A 26 -13.41 -3.51 26.45
C GLU A 26 -13.17 -4.63 25.46
N GLY A 27 -12.29 -5.57 25.81
CA GLY A 27 -12.02 -6.74 24.97
C GLY A 27 -10.60 -7.28 25.13
N ARG A 28 -10.37 -8.41 24.45
CA ARG A 28 -9.02 -8.99 24.33
C ARG A 28 -8.30 -8.37 23.14
N TRP A 29 -7.11 -7.88 23.40
CA TRP A 29 -6.23 -7.28 22.40
C TRP A 29 -5.21 -8.30 21.91
N HIS A 30 -5.20 -8.56 20.62
CA HIS A 30 -4.24 -9.44 19.97
C HIS A 30 -3.42 -8.63 18.97
N PRO A 31 -2.08 -8.57 19.10
CA PRO A 31 -1.24 -7.90 18.11
C PRO A 31 -1.46 -8.49 16.73
N LEU A 32 -1.63 -7.63 15.72
CA LEU A 32 -1.63 -8.04 14.32
C LEU A 32 -0.21 -7.88 13.78
N SER A 33 0.34 -8.96 13.24
CA SER A 33 1.63 -8.96 12.56
C SER A 33 1.47 -8.41 11.13
N GLY A 34 2.46 -7.64 10.65
CA GLY A 34 2.50 -7.18 9.25
C GLY A 34 2.55 -5.66 9.08
N GLY A 35 2.17 -4.86 10.08
CA GLY A 35 2.37 -3.41 10.05
C GLY A 35 3.85 -3.05 10.16
N ARG A 36 4.43 -2.40 9.13
CA ARG A 36 5.85 -2.00 9.14
C ARG A 36 6.05 -0.62 9.79
N THR A 37 5.01 0.21 9.78
CA THR A 37 5.08 1.61 10.21
C THR A 37 4.20 1.87 11.44
N ASN A 38 3.04 1.23 11.52
CA ASN A 38 2.05 1.44 12.57
C ASN A 38 1.91 0.21 13.46
N ARG A 39 1.36 0.39 14.66
CA ARG A 39 1.02 -0.73 15.54
C ARG A 39 -0.46 -1.04 15.42
N LEU A 40 -0.77 -2.32 15.26
CA LEU A 40 -2.13 -2.79 15.04
C LEU A 40 -2.50 -3.89 16.03
N TRP A 41 -3.73 -3.83 16.53
CA TRP A 41 -4.32 -4.88 17.35
C TRP A 41 -5.72 -5.22 16.86
N GLN A 42 -6.03 -6.49 16.83
CA GLN A 42 -7.40 -6.96 16.77
C GLN A 42 -7.97 -6.96 18.19
N VAL A 43 -9.11 -6.34 18.37
CA VAL A 43 -9.81 -6.30 19.66
C VAL A 43 -11.14 -7.04 19.50
N THR A 44 -11.38 -8.00 20.42
CA THR A 44 -12.58 -8.80 20.44
C THR A 44 -13.27 -8.65 21.78
N ALA A 45 -14.42 -7.99 21.80
CA ALA A 45 -15.28 -7.88 22.96
C ALA A 45 -16.24 -9.09 23.05
N PRO A 46 -16.69 -9.51 24.24
CA PRO A 46 -17.69 -10.55 24.40
C PRO A 46 -18.98 -10.19 23.64
N GLY A 47 -19.41 -11.07 22.72
CA GLY A 47 -20.62 -10.85 21.90
C GLY A 47 -20.53 -9.76 20.84
N GLY A 48 -19.39 -9.07 20.70
CA GLY A 48 -19.14 -8.02 19.72
C GLY A 48 -18.43 -8.52 18.47
N ALA A 49 -18.63 -7.83 17.35
CA ALA A 49 -17.81 -8.04 16.16
C ALA A 49 -16.36 -7.56 16.42
N PRO A 50 -15.34 -8.29 15.91
CA PRO A 50 -13.95 -7.87 16.06
C PRO A 50 -13.68 -6.51 15.41
N VAL A 51 -12.83 -5.70 16.03
CA VAL A 51 -12.38 -4.43 15.48
C VAL A 51 -10.86 -4.41 15.39
N VAL A 52 -10.31 -3.51 14.59
CA VAL A 52 -8.87 -3.22 14.53
C VAL A 52 -8.63 -1.86 15.13
N VAL A 53 -7.66 -1.80 16.03
CA VAL A 53 -7.10 -0.56 16.58
C VAL A 53 -5.75 -0.35 15.93
N LYS A 54 -5.59 0.77 15.21
CA LYS A 54 -4.36 1.17 14.52
C LYS A 54 -3.82 2.44 15.18
N LEU A 55 -2.67 2.32 15.83
CA LEU A 55 -1.93 3.43 16.41
C LEU A 55 -0.83 3.87 15.44
N TYR A 56 -0.87 5.13 15.08
CA TYR A 56 0.17 5.75 14.26
C TYR A 56 1.35 6.14 15.13
N THR A 57 2.53 5.62 14.82
CA THR A 57 3.74 5.81 15.65
C THR A 57 4.75 6.77 15.00
N GLY A 58 4.33 7.51 14.01
CA GLY A 58 5.13 8.48 13.29
C GLY A 58 5.32 8.12 11.81
N ASP A 59 5.78 9.11 11.06
CA ASP A 59 6.17 8.94 9.66
C ASP A 59 7.66 9.28 9.52
N PRO A 60 8.51 8.32 9.14
CA PRO A 60 9.93 8.58 8.88
C PRO A 60 10.20 9.38 7.60
N GLY A 61 9.18 9.97 6.96
CA GLY A 61 9.33 10.68 5.70
C GLY A 61 9.47 9.75 4.50
N ASN A 62 8.62 8.73 4.42
CA ASN A 62 8.65 7.77 3.30
C ASN A 62 8.32 8.47 1.98
N PRO A 63 9.26 8.47 0.99
CA PRO A 63 9.12 9.25 -0.22
C PRO A 63 8.07 8.71 -1.20
N LEU A 64 7.64 7.46 -1.06
CA LEU A 64 6.67 6.81 -1.95
C LEU A 64 5.35 6.49 -1.25
N PHE A 65 5.40 6.03 -0.01
CA PHE A 65 4.25 5.60 0.78
C PHE A 65 4.09 6.47 2.03
N PRO A 66 3.47 7.65 1.94
CA PRO A 66 3.20 8.49 3.12
C PRO A 66 2.28 7.76 4.11
N ASN A 67 2.39 8.12 5.38
CA ASN A 67 1.62 7.52 6.47
C ASN A 67 0.75 8.58 7.15
N ASP A 68 -0.43 8.87 6.57
CA ASP A 68 -1.28 9.97 7.00
C ASP A 68 -2.59 9.46 7.65
N PRO A 69 -2.73 9.58 8.99
CA PRO A 69 -3.93 9.13 9.71
C PRO A 69 -5.19 9.92 9.35
N GLN A 70 -5.06 11.21 9.03
CA GLN A 70 -6.23 12.04 8.69
C GLN A 70 -6.75 11.69 7.29
N VAL A 71 -5.85 11.41 6.36
CA VAL A 71 -6.21 10.98 5.02
C VAL A 71 -6.84 9.60 5.05
N GLU A 72 -6.30 8.64 5.81
CA GLU A 72 -6.93 7.33 5.98
C GLU A 72 -8.33 7.45 6.60
N ARG A 73 -8.48 8.23 7.67
CA ARG A 73 -9.78 8.53 8.27
C ARG A 73 -10.77 9.10 7.25
N HIS A 74 -10.33 10.07 6.45
CA HIS A 74 -11.15 10.72 5.43
C HIS A 74 -11.67 9.73 4.38
N VAL A 75 -10.76 8.90 3.84
CA VAL A 75 -11.10 7.90 2.82
C VAL A 75 -11.98 6.80 3.37
N LEU A 76 -11.69 6.23 4.55
CA LEU A 76 -12.54 5.19 5.14
C LEU A 76 -13.96 5.69 5.41
N ARG A 77 -14.12 6.95 5.85
CA ARG A 77 -15.45 7.57 6.00
C ARG A 77 -16.19 7.69 4.66
N HIS A 78 -15.49 8.12 3.62
CA HIS A 78 -16.06 8.27 2.28
C HIS A 78 -16.47 6.93 1.66
N LEU A 79 -15.68 5.87 1.86
CA LEU A 79 -15.92 4.54 1.29
C LEU A 79 -16.85 3.66 2.13
N GLN A 80 -17.39 4.20 3.23
CA GLN A 80 -18.27 3.44 4.13
C GLN A 80 -19.48 2.87 3.38
N GLY A 81 -19.73 1.57 3.58
CA GLY A 81 -20.84 0.85 2.93
C GLY A 81 -20.58 0.36 1.50
N GLN A 82 -19.46 0.72 0.87
CA GLN A 82 -19.14 0.30 -0.50
C GLN A 82 -18.50 -1.10 -0.58
N GLY A 83 -18.08 -1.70 0.55
CA GLY A 83 -17.50 -3.04 0.60
C GLY A 83 -16.11 -3.16 -0.05
N ILE A 84 -15.41 -2.05 -0.26
CA ILE A 84 -14.05 -1.99 -0.81
C ILE A 84 -13.01 -1.60 0.23
N ALA A 85 -13.44 -1.11 1.39
CA ALA A 85 -12.63 -0.69 2.51
C ALA A 85 -13.27 -1.10 3.85
N PRO A 86 -12.52 -1.19 4.96
CA PRO A 86 -13.09 -1.41 6.30
C PRO A 86 -14.05 -0.29 6.70
N ARG A 87 -15.04 -0.64 7.53
CA ARG A 87 -15.95 0.35 8.12
C ARG A 87 -15.24 1.13 9.22
N LEU A 88 -15.06 2.42 9.05
CA LEU A 88 -14.57 3.31 10.10
C LEU A 88 -15.54 3.30 11.28
N LEU A 89 -15.02 3.17 12.49
CA LEU A 89 -15.78 3.19 13.74
C LEU A 89 -15.47 4.42 14.56
N ASP A 90 -14.18 4.75 14.74
CA ASP A 90 -13.73 5.86 15.59
C ASP A 90 -12.37 6.38 15.14
N PHE A 91 -12.05 7.59 15.58
CA PHE A 91 -10.73 8.21 15.43
C PHE A 91 -10.47 9.11 16.64
N SER A 92 -9.36 8.89 17.31
CA SER A 92 -8.97 9.64 18.52
C SER A 92 -7.53 10.10 18.46
N GLU A 93 -7.29 11.36 18.81
CA GLU A 93 -5.95 11.85 19.11
C GLU A 93 -5.60 11.42 20.54
N THR A 94 -4.56 10.60 20.66
CA THR A 94 -4.11 10.11 21.98
C THR A 94 -2.72 10.64 22.31
N PRO A 95 -2.30 10.63 23.58
CA PRO A 95 -0.92 10.99 23.97
C PRO A 95 0.15 10.10 23.32
N LEU A 96 -0.23 8.92 22.81
CA LEU A 96 0.66 7.98 22.13
C LEU A 96 0.70 8.22 20.61
N GLY A 97 -0.17 9.05 20.07
CA GLY A 97 -0.35 9.36 18.68
C GLY A 97 -1.79 9.18 18.20
N PRO A 98 -2.08 9.53 16.94
CA PRO A 98 -3.38 9.31 16.35
C PRO A 98 -3.75 7.83 16.35
N CYS A 99 -4.99 7.54 16.72
CA CYS A 99 -5.52 6.18 16.81
C CYS A 99 -6.79 6.05 15.97
N LEU A 100 -6.80 5.10 15.06
CA LEU A 100 -7.91 4.82 14.16
C LEU A 100 -8.50 3.46 14.50
N ILE A 101 -9.84 3.38 14.59
CA ILE A 101 -10.56 2.16 14.90
C ILE A 101 -11.53 1.85 13.78
N TYR A 102 -11.43 0.65 13.23
CA TYR A 102 -12.29 0.19 12.15
C TYR A 102 -12.69 -1.28 12.32
N GLY A 103 -13.77 -1.68 11.66
CA GLY A 103 -14.26 -3.05 11.69
C GLY A 103 -13.22 -4.03 11.12
N HIS A 104 -12.96 -5.13 11.81
CA HIS A 104 -12.08 -6.17 11.29
C HIS A 104 -12.67 -6.80 10.03
N VAL A 105 -11.89 -6.91 8.97
CA VAL A 105 -12.28 -7.57 7.72
C VAL A 105 -11.94 -9.05 7.84
N ALA A 106 -12.96 -9.89 7.82
CA ALA A 106 -12.78 -11.34 7.90
C ALA A 106 -12.29 -11.91 6.56
N GLY A 107 -11.29 -12.78 6.61
CA GLY A 107 -10.69 -13.41 5.43
C GLY A 107 -9.22 -13.73 5.62
N THR A 108 -8.53 -13.99 4.52
CA THR A 108 -7.09 -14.23 4.50
C THR A 108 -6.40 -13.23 3.57
N ASN A 109 -5.16 -12.90 3.86
CA ASN A 109 -4.39 -12.06 2.94
C ASN A 109 -4.29 -12.74 1.57
N TRP A 110 -4.31 -11.94 0.52
CA TRP A 110 -4.22 -12.45 -0.83
C TRP A 110 -2.92 -13.24 -1.05
N ALA A 111 -3.06 -14.51 -1.46
CA ALA A 111 -1.94 -15.40 -1.76
C ALA A 111 -1.97 -15.91 -3.21
N GLY A 112 -3.09 -15.72 -3.90
CA GLY A 112 -3.27 -16.16 -5.29
C GLY A 112 -4.64 -15.78 -5.83
N GLY A 113 -4.89 -16.14 -7.12
CA GLY A 113 -6.11 -15.74 -7.79
C GLY A 113 -6.01 -14.32 -8.37
N ALA A 114 -5.21 -14.16 -9.40
CA ALA A 114 -4.92 -12.87 -10.06
C ALA A 114 -6.18 -12.08 -10.45
N ALA A 115 -7.23 -12.77 -10.90
CA ALA A 115 -8.51 -12.17 -11.27
C ALA A 115 -9.25 -11.53 -10.06
N ILE A 116 -9.08 -12.07 -8.83
CA ILE A 116 -9.68 -11.48 -7.62
C ILE A 116 -9.04 -10.13 -7.33
N ALA A 117 -7.70 -10.07 -7.39
CA ALA A 117 -6.95 -8.83 -7.18
C ALA A 117 -7.28 -7.78 -8.25
N ALA A 118 -7.31 -8.17 -9.52
CA ALA A 118 -7.66 -7.29 -10.64
C ALA A 118 -9.05 -6.67 -10.46
N ARG A 119 -10.06 -7.48 -10.12
CA ARG A 119 -11.42 -6.99 -9.86
C ARG A 119 -11.51 -6.08 -8.63
N ALA A 120 -10.76 -6.40 -7.57
CA ALA A 120 -10.74 -5.56 -6.37
C ALA A 120 -10.18 -4.17 -6.68
N LEU A 121 -9.06 -4.09 -7.39
CA LEU A 121 -8.48 -2.80 -7.83
C LEU A 121 -9.40 -2.06 -8.81
N HIS A 122 -10.00 -2.76 -9.75
CA HIS A 122 -10.97 -2.14 -10.67
C HIS A 122 -12.15 -1.50 -9.91
N ARG A 123 -12.68 -2.16 -8.87
CA ARG A 123 -13.74 -1.59 -8.01
C ARG A 123 -13.28 -0.33 -7.29
N VAL A 124 -12.06 -0.30 -6.78
CA VAL A 124 -11.47 0.91 -6.16
C VAL A 124 -11.37 2.03 -7.17
N HIS A 125 -10.79 1.76 -8.34
CA HIS A 125 -10.54 2.78 -9.36
C HIS A 125 -11.81 3.33 -10.01
N THR A 126 -12.92 2.60 -9.95
CA THR A 126 -14.24 3.06 -10.44
C THR A 126 -15.09 3.72 -9.36
N ALA A 127 -14.68 3.65 -8.09
CA ALA A 127 -15.34 4.39 -7.03
C ALA A 127 -15.05 5.90 -7.15
N ALA A 128 -16.04 6.72 -6.82
CA ALA A 128 -15.84 8.17 -6.79
C ALA A 128 -14.78 8.53 -5.73
N PRO A 129 -13.74 9.29 -6.07
CA PRO A 129 -12.74 9.67 -5.09
C PRO A 129 -13.28 10.76 -4.13
N PRO A 130 -12.89 10.75 -2.84
CA PRO A 130 -13.17 11.88 -1.97
C PRO A 130 -12.39 13.12 -2.42
N ALA A 131 -12.86 14.29 -2.01
CA ALA A 131 -12.16 15.55 -2.29
C ALA A 131 -10.80 15.63 -1.57
N ASN A 132 -9.93 16.51 -2.05
CA ASN A 132 -8.67 16.89 -1.39
C ASN A 132 -7.63 15.77 -1.21
N LEU A 133 -7.65 14.74 -2.02
CA LEU A 133 -6.55 13.78 -2.09
C LEU A 133 -5.38 14.34 -2.92
N ARG A 134 -4.17 13.94 -2.54
CA ARG A 134 -2.97 14.21 -3.34
C ARG A 134 -3.09 13.60 -4.75
N ARG A 135 -2.40 14.17 -5.71
CA ARG A 135 -2.27 13.57 -7.04
C ARG A 135 -1.03 12.68 -7.12
N SER A 136 -1.19 11.52 -7.74
CA SER A 136 -0.07 10.68 -8.15
C SER A 136 0.63 11.24 -9.38
N PRO A 137 1.90 10.89 -9.61
CA PRO A 137 2.56 11.13 -10.90
C PRO A 137 1.75 10.55 -12.05
N ASP A 138 1.66 11.25 -13.17
CA ASP A 138 0.95 10.79 -14.35
C ASP A 138 1.83 10.93 -15.59
N GLY A 139 2.07 9.81 -16.25
CA GLY A 139 2.97 9.70 -17.39
C GLY A 139 4.45 9.55 -17.03
N SER A 140 5.26 9.20 -18.03
CA SER A 140 6.67 8.83 -17.83
C SER A 140 7.53 9.96 -17.28
N ALA A 141 7.29 11.20 -17.69
CA ALA A 141 8.08 12.35 -17.23
C ALA A 141 7.91 12.58 -15.72
N ALA A 142 6.67 12.56 -15.21
CA ALA A 142 6.38 12.74 -13.79
C ALA A 142 6.95 11.57 -12.93
N LEU A 143 6.88 10.34 -13.46
CA LEU A 143 7.51 9.17 -12.83
C LEU A 143 9.03 9.31 -12.77
N ALA A 144 9.67 9.78 -13.84
CA ALA A 144 11.09 10.02 -13.87
C ALA A 144 11.50 11.10 -12.83
N ASP A 145 10.79 12.20 -12.74
CA ASP A 145 11.07 13.26 -11.79
C ASP A 145 10.93 12.78 -10.34
N GLN A 146 9.90 11.98 -10.03
CA GLN A 146 9.75 11.37 -8.72
C GLN A 146 10.90 10.39 -8.43
N THR A 147 11.28 9.56 -9.39
CA THR A 147 12.38 8.60 -9.23
C THR A 147 13.71 9.31 -8.94
N ARG A 148 14.03 10.34 -9.72
CA ARG A 148 15.23 11.17 -9.49
C ARG A 148 15.18 11.83 -8.10
N SER A 149 14.00 12.24 -7.63
CA SER A 149 13.82 12.80 -6.28
C SER A 149 14.12 11.77 -5.18
N ILE A 150 13.66 10.53 -5.34
CA ILE A 150 13.98 9.43 -4.41
C ILE A 150 15.48 9.13 -4.42
N LEU A 151 16.10 9.03 -5.61
CA LEU A 151 17.54 8.76 -5.74
C LEU A 151 18.41 9.86 -5.11
N ARG A 152 17.96 11.12 -5.12
CA ARG A 152 18.66 12.22 -4.42
C ARG A 152 18.67 12.09 -2.90
N LEU A 153 17.76 11.31 -2.32
CA LEU A 153 17.76 10.98 -0.88
C LEU A 153 18.76 9.89 -0.52
N CYS A 154 19.38 9.24 -1.52
CA CYS A 154 20.30 8.14 -1.36
C CYS A 154 21.76 8.61 -1.54
N SER A 155 22.70 7.93 -0.86
CA SER A 155 24.14 8.25 -0.92
C SER A 155 24.99 7.11 -1.47
N SER A 156 24.46 5.89 -1.58
CA SER A 156 25.20 4.68 -1.94
C SER A 156 25.70 4.67 -3.40
N HIS A 157 26.72 3.88 -3.66
CA HIS A 157 27.16 3.59 -5.02
C HIS A 157 26.04 2.93 -5.86
N ALA A 158 25.25 2.05 -5.24
CA ALA A 158 24.11 1.39 -5.91
C ALA A 158 23.06 2.39 -6.39
N ALA A 159 22.76 3.42 -5.60
CA ALA A 159 21.82 4.47 -6.00
C ALA A 159 22.37 5.31 -7.17
N ARG A 160 23.68 5.63 -7.17
CA ARG A 160 24.31 6.30 -8.32
C ARG A 160 24.29 5.44 -9.59
N ALA A 161 24.53 4.13 -9.46
CA ALA A 161 24.41 3.19 -10.57
C ALA A 161 22.95 3.10 -11.07
N ALA A 162 21.97 3.09 -10.17
CA ALA A 162 20.54 3.07 -10.53
C ALA A 162 20.10 4.34 -11.26
N ALA A 163 20.70 5.49 -11.00
CA ALA A 163 20.42 6.72 -11.73
C ALA A 163 20.78 6.59 -13.25
N ALA A 164 21.83 5.82 -13.56
CA ALA A 164 22.22 5.55 -14.96
C ALA A 164 21.31 4.55 -15.68
N LEU A 165 20.37 3.93 -14.97
CA LEU A 165 19.36 3.00 -15.52
C LEU A 165 18.03 3.70 -15.88
N GLU A 166 18.03 5.01 -15.97
CA GLU A 166 16.83 5.74 -16.42
C GLU A 166 16.36 5.19 -17.76
N PRO A 167 15.07 4.82 -17.88
CA PRO A 167 14.56 4.24 -19.13
C PRO A 167 14.72 5.18 -20.31
N SER A 168 15.18 4.63 -21.45
CA SER A 168 15.30 5.34 -22.74
C SER A 168 14.17 4.99 -23.73
N CYS A 169 13.11 4.33 -23.24
CA CYS A 169 11.94 3.99 -24.04
C CYS A 169 11.10 5.24 -24.39
N PRO A 170 10.19 5.13 -25.40
CA PRO A 170 9.33 6.24 -25.79
C PRO A 170 8.56 6.83 -24.62
N SER A 171 8.41 8.15 -24.59
CA SER A 171 7.66 8.85 -23.56
C SER A 171 6.17 8.47 -23.60
N VAL A 172 5.58 8.33 -22.44
CA VAL A 172 4.14 8.09 -22.27
C VAL A 172 3.51 9.34 -21.69
N ALA A 173 2.57 9.94 -22.42
CA ALA A 173 1.88 11.14 -21.99
C ALA A 173 1.03 10.92 -20.74
N PRO A 174 0.75 11.97 -19.96
CA PRO A 174 -0.24 11.91 -18.88
C PRO A 174 -1.59 11.39 -19.37
N SER A 175 -2.26 10.57 -18.56
CA SER A 175 -3.59 10.04 -18.86
C SER A 175 -4.70 11.06 -18.63
N GLY A 176 -4.47 12.01 -17.73
CA GLY A 176 -5.49 12.92 -17.23
C GLY A 176 -6.54 12.23 -16.34
N GLN A 177 -6.37 10.95 -16.01
CA GLN A 177 -7.28 10.21 -15.16
C GLN A 177 -7.29 10.76 -13.72
N ALA A 178 -8.42 10.62 -13.06
CA ALA A 178 -8.62 11.01 -11.66
C ALA A 178 -9.30 9.88 -10.88
N ALA A 179 -8.86 8.63 -11.12
CA ALA A 179 -9.35 7.49 -10.38
C ALA A 179 -8.90 7.55 -8.91
N LEU A 180 -9.71 7.01 -8.00
CA LEU A 180 -9.27 6.75 -6.64
C LEU A 180 -8.20 5.66 -6.67
N LEU A 181 -7.07 5.90 -6.04
CA LEU A 181 -5.98 4.95 -5.90
C LEU A 181 -5.82 4.57 -4.43
N HIS A 182 -5.54 3.30 -4.17
CA HIS A 182 -5.19 2.83 -2.83
C HIS A 182 -3.80 3.32 -2.41
N GLY A 183 -2.87 3.35 -3.36
CA GLY A 183 -1.48 3.80 -3.18
C GLY A 183 -0.53 2.72 -2.67
N ASP A 184 -1.01 1.69 -1.98
CA ASP A 184 -0.21 0.55 -1.50
C ASP A 184 -1.00 -0.78 -1.57
N PRO A 185 -1.50 -1.21 -2.76
CA PRO A 185 -2.32 -2.41 -2.88
C PRO A 185 -1.48 -3.71 -2.91
N VAL A 186 -0.63 -3.88 -1.93
CA VAL A 186 0.20 -5.10 -1.78
C VAL A 186 -0.62 -6.30 -1.30
N PRO A 187 -0.13 -7.54 -1.47
CA PRO A 187 -0.83 -8.74 -1.00
C PRO A 187 -1.25 -8.69 0.47
N GLY A 188 -0.44 -8.08 1.34
CA GLY A 188 -0.75 -7.92 2.77
C GLY A 188 -1.93 -6.99 3.05
N ASN A 189 -2.23 -6.07 2.13
CA ASN A 189 -3.31 -5.09 2.25
C ASN A 189 -4.59 -5.51 1.51
N MET A 190 -4.64 -6.75 1.02
CA MET A 190 -5.80 -7.28 0.30
C MET A 190 -6.35 -8.51 1.02
N VAL A 191 -7.49 -8.37 1.69
CA VAL A 191 -8.15 -9.44 2.44
C VAL A 191 -9.20 -10.11 1.57
N VAL A 192 -9.00 -11.40 1.29
CA VAL A 192 -9.86 -12.21 0.42
C VAL A 192 -10.88 -12.98 1.26
N SER A 193 -12.14 -12.91 0.84
CA SER A 193 -13.23 -13.72 1.37
C SER A 193 -14.06 -14.25 0.20
N GLY A 194 -14.06 -15.56 0.00
CA GLY A 194 -14.69 -16.19 -1.16
C GLY A 194 -14.08 -15.69 -2.48
N ASN A 195 -14.89 -15.13 -3.36
CA ASN A 195 -14.48 -14.62 -4.68
C ASN A 195 -14.33 -13.08 -4.74
N SER A 196 -14.23 -12.45 -3.58
CA SER A 196 -14.07 -10.99 -3.46
C SER A 196 -12.89 -10.65 -2.56
N ALA A 197 -12.40 -9.41 -2.67
CA ALA A 197 -11.40 -8.87 -1.77
C ALA A 197 -11.77 -7.45 -1.33
N CYS A 198 -11.37 -7.13 -0.09
CA CYS A 198 -11.43 -5.81 0.51
C CYS A 198 -10.00 -5.31 0.72
N LEU A 199 -9.73 -4.05 0.38
CA LEU A 199 -8.44 -3.44 0.63
C LEU A 199 -8.45 -2.78 2.01
N ILE A 200 -7.38 -3.02 2.77
CA ILE A 200 -7.14 -2.45 4.11
C ILE A 200 -5.88 -1.57 4.07
N ASP A 201 -5.65 -0.80 5.12
CA ASP A 201 -4.46 0.07 5.23
C ASP A 201 -4.43 1.21 4.19
N TRP A 202 -5.45 2.08 4.25
CA TRP A 202 -5.66 3.22 3.36
C TRP A 202 -4.86 4.48 3.77
N GLN A 203 -3.62 4.31 4.20
CA GLN A 203 -2.79 5.41 4.74
C GLN A 203 -2.19 6.32 3.67
N CYS A 204 -2.10 5.88 2.40
CA CYS A 204 -1.45 6.63 1.32
C CYS A 204 -2.29 6.78 0.04
N PRO A 205 -3.62 6.97 0.13
CA PRO A 205 -4.47 7.08 -1.04
C PRO A 205 -4.15 8.34 -1.86
N SER A 206 -4.52 8.29 -3.12
CA SER A 206 -4.34 9.40 -4.04
C SER A 206 -5.37 9.38 -5.16
N ILE A 207 -5.35 10.37 -6.04
CA ILE A 207 -6.08 10.36 -7.30
C ILE A 207 -5.11 10.40 -8.46
N GLY A 208 -5.38 9.62 -9.51
CA GLY A 208 -4.50 9.60 -10.68
C GLY A 208 -4.77 8.46 -11.65
N ASP A 209 -3.69 8.06 -12.30
CA ASP A 209 -3.67 6.96 -13.26
C ASP A 209 -3.75 5.61 -12.52
N PRO A 210 -4.74 4.74 -12.82
CA PRO A 210 -4.81 3.39 -12.26
C PRO A 210 -3.54 2.55 -12.39
N CYS A 211 -2.69 2.83 -13.37
CA CYS A 211 -1.40 2.17 -13.53
C CYS A 211 -0.50 2.25 -12.28
N GLU A 212 -0.67 3.26 -11.42
CA GLU A 212 0.04 3.38 -10.14
C GLU A 212 -0.19 2.14 -9.25
N ASP A 213 -1.45 1.82 -8.99
CA ASP A 213 -1.81 0.67 -8.17
C ASP A 213 -1.49 -0.67 -8.85
N LEU A 214 -1.68 -0.75 -10.18
CA LEU A 214 -1.28 -1.92 -10.94
C LEU A 214 0.23 -2.17 -10.79
N ALA A 215 1.03 -1.11 -10.84
CA ALA A 215 2.48 -1.20 -10.74
C ALA A 215 2.93 -1.66 -9.35
N VAL A 216 2.32 -1.15 -8.28
CA VAL A 216 2.61 -1.60 -6.90
C VAL A 216 2.24 -3.08 -6.74
N PHE A 217 1.05 -3.50 -7.17
CA PHE A 217 0.63 -4.89 -7.07
C PHE A 217 1.53 -5.83 -7.92
N LEU A 218 1.90 -5.44 -9.13
CA LEU A 218 2.70 -6.25 -10.04
C LEU A 218 4.21 -6.18 -9.76
N SER A 219 4.65 -5.32 -8.84
CA SER A 219 6.05 -5.14 -8.46
C SER A 219 6.66 -6.42 -7.91
N PRO A 220 7.75 -6.95 -8.49
CA PRO A 220 8.44 -8.10 -7.91
C PRO A 220 8.97 -7.81 -6.49
N ALA A 221 9.38 -6.59 -6.18
CA ALA A 221 9.80 -6.20 -4.84
C ALA A 221 8.67 -6.35 -3.82
N MET A 222 7.48 -5.86 -4.15
CA MET A 222 6.31 -5.94 -3.27
C MET A 222 5.82 -7.38 -3.12
N GLN A 223 5.79 -8.15 -4.19
CA GLN A 223 5.42 -9.57 -4.13
C GLN A 223 6.41 -10.38 -3.27
N LEU A 224 7.73 -10.13 -3.41
CA LEU A 224 8.74 -10.75 -2.55
C LEU A 224 8.52 -10.41 -1.07
N ALA A 225 8.25 -9.15 -0.77
CA ALA A 225 8.10 -8.67 0.61
C ALA A 225 6.89 -9.28 1.34
N TYR A 226 5.81 -9.62 0.62
CA TYR A 226 4.53 -10.07 1.21
C TYR A 226 4.18 -11.53 0.90
N ARG A 227 4.70 -12.11 -0.19
CA ARG A 227 4.47 -13.51 -0.57
C ARG A 227 5.72 -14.38 -0.53
N GLY A 228 6.90 -13.77 -0.44
CA GLY A 228 8.17 -14.47 -0.51
C GLY A 228 8.64 -14.82 -1.94
N HIS A 229 7.84 -14.54 -2.96
CA HIS A 229 8.20 -14.75 -4.37
C HIS A 229 7.44 -13.80 -5.32
N PRO A 230 8.03 -13.41 -6.47
CA PRO A 230 7.35 -12.63 -7.48
C PRO A 230 6.16 -13.36 -8.13
N LEU A 231 5.30 -12.61 -8.80
CA LEU A 231 4.26 -13.18 -9.68
C LEU A 231 4.93 -13.91 -10.86
N LYS A 232 4.43 -15.11 -11.15
CA LYS A 232 4.80 -15.83 -12.39
C LYS A 232 4.27 -15.09 -13.61
N PRO A 233 4.88 -15.23 -14.80
CA PRO A 233 4.40 -14.59 -16.03
C PRO A 233 2.91 -14.85 -16.30
N VAL A 234 2.44 -16.09 -16.08
CA VAL A 234 1.03 -16.46 -16.24
C VAL A 234 0.10 -15.73 -15.26
N GLU A 235 0.53 -15.51 -14.00
CA GLU A 235 -0.24 -14.76 -13.01
C GLU A 235 -0.34 -13.27 -13.39
N ARG A 236 0.77 -12.67 -13.87
CA ARG A 236 0.80 -11.29 -14.37
C ARG A 236 -0.11 -11.11 -15.58
N ALA A 237 -0.03 -12.03 -16.54
CA ALA A 237 -0.89 -12.01 -17.74
C ALA A 237 -2.38 -12.15 -17.34
N ALA A 238 -2.71 -13.09 -16.46
CA ALA A 238 -4.07 -13.29 -15.95
C ALA A 238 -4.59 -12.06 -15.20
N PHE A 239 -3.75 -11.39 -14.40
CA PHE A 239 -4.13 -10.15 -13.72
C PHE A 239 -4.49 -9.06 -14.72
N LEU A 240 -3.61 -8.77 -15.68
CA LEU A 240 -3.81 -7.72 -16.68
C LEU A 240 -5.02 -8.03 -17.59
N ALA A 241 -5.23 -9.30 -17.97
CA ALA A 241 -6.39 -9.72 -18.75
C ALA A 241 -7.72 -9.60 -17.97
N SER A 242 -7.67 -9.72 -16.63
CA SER A 242 -8.86 -9.63 -15.78
C SER A 242 -9.18 -8.21 -15.30
N TYR A 243 -8.28 -7.25 -15.54
CA TYR A 243 -8.51 -5.85 -15.18
C TYR A 243 -9.38 -5.17 -16.25
N ALA A 244 -10.63 -4.89 -15.90
CA ALA A 244 -11.69 -4.53 -16.86
C ALA A 244 -11.71 -3.04 -17.26
N TRP A 245 -10.56 -2.44 -17.47
CA TRP A 245 -10.45 -1.05 -17.96
C TRP A 245 -9.78 -1.03 -19.34
N PRO A 246 -10.51 -0.64 -20.40
CA PRO A 246 -9.97 -0.70 -21.77
C PRO A 246 -8.65 0.08 -21.93
N GLY A 247 -7.67 -0.53 -22.60
CA GLY A 247 -6.37 0.08 -22.88
C GLY A 247 -5.41 0.17 -21.69
N MET A 248 -5.87 -0.11 -20.46
CA MET A 248 -5.05 0.06 -19.25
C MET A 248 -3.88 -0.92 -19.20
N ALA A 249 -4.08 -2.15 -19.65
CA ALA A 249 -3.01 -3.14 -19.69
C ALA A 249 -1.87 -2.70 -20.63
N ASP A 250 -2.18 -2.11 -21.78
CA ASP A 250 -1.17 -1.63 -22.73
C ASP A 250 -0.48 -0.37 -22.19
N ARG A 251 -1.24 0.54 -21.58
CA ARG A 251 -0.68 1.70 -20.90
C ARG A 251 0.28 1.30 -19.78
N TYR A 252 -0.12 0.33 -18.93
CA TYR A 252 0.77 -0.20 -17.90
C TYR A 252 2.06 -0.78 -18.50
N ARG A 253 1.97 -1.58 -19.60
CA ARG A 253 3.16 -2.13 -20.26
C ARG A 253 4.11 -1.04 -20.75
N ALA A 254 3.57 0.04 -21.32
CA ALA A 254 4.36 1.18 -21.77
C ALA A 254 5.04 1.93 -20.61
N LEU A 255 4.39 2.01 -19.44
CA LEU A 255 4.92 2.67 -18.24
C LEU A 255 5.76 1.74 -17.35
N ALA A 256 5.71 0.42 -17.54
CA ALA A 256 6.36 -0.55 -16.67
C ALA A 256 7.87 -0.31 -16.45
N PRO A 257 8.68 0.08 -17.44
CA PRO A 257 10.09 0.40 -17.20
C PRO A 257 10.26 1.52 -16.18
N TRP A 258 9.45 2.58 -16.25
CA TRP A 258 9.49 3.72 -15.34
C TRP A 258 9.07 3.33 -13.92
N TYR A 259 8.07 2.47 -13.77
CA TYR A 259 7.63 1.95 -12.49
C TYR A 259 8.68 1.05 -11.83
N HIS A 260 9.31 0.16 -12.60
CA HIS A 260 10.40 -0.69 -12.09
C HIS A 260 11.62 0.15 -11.67
N TRP A 261 11.96 1.19 -12.42
CA TRP A 261 13.04 2.11 -12.06
C TRP A 261 12.73 2.88 -10.77
N ARG A 262 11.50 3.37 -10.62
CA ARG A 262 11.04 4.03 -9.40
C ARG A 262 11.08 3.09 -8.19
N MET A 263 10.58 1.87 -8.33
CA MET A 263 10.57 0.91 -7.25
C MET A 263 11.99 0.44 -6.89
N LEU A 264 12.88 0.31 -7.85
CA LEU A 264 14.33 0.10 -7.61
C LEU A 264 14.90 1.23 -6.74
N ALA A 265 14.66 2.48 -7.11
CA ALA A 265 15.12 3.65 -6.33
C ALA A 265 14.56 3.62 -4.89
N TYR A 266 13.27 3.31 -4.73
CA TYR A 266 12.64 3.17 -3.43
C TYR A 266 13.25 2.05 -2.58
N CYS A 267 13.50 0.88 -3.17
CA CYS A 267 14.14 -0.23 -2.46
C CYS A 267 15.57 0.11 -2.01
N LEU A 268 16.33 0.84 -2.82
CA LEU A 268 17.65 1.32 -2.45
C LEU A 268 17.59 2.32 -1.29
N TRP A 269 16.66 3.27 -1.34
CA TRP A 269 16.40 4.17 -0.23
C TRP A 269 16.03 3.40 1.04
N ARG A 270 15.12 2.43 0.97
CA ARG A 270 14.76 1.57 2.10
C ARG A 270 15.97 0.84 2.70
N HIS A 271 16.84 0.34 1.83
CA HIS A 271 18.07 -0.34 2.26
C HIS A 271 18.99 0.61 3.04
N GLU A 272 19.15 1.85 2.60
CA GLU A 272 19.94 2.87 3.31
C GLU A 272 19.29 3.30 4.65
N GLN A 273 17.97 3.12 4.80
CA GLN A 273 17.26 3.31 6.08
C GLN A 273 17.33 2.07 7.01
N GLY A 274 18.14 1.05 6.66
CA GLY A 274 18.37 -0.13 7.49
C GLY A 274 17.52 -1.37 7.15
N ASP A 275 16.66 -1.32 6.13
CA ASP A 275 15.92 -2.50 5.68
C ASP A 275 16.83 -3.41 4.83
N THR A 276 17.43 -4.41 5.48
CA THR A 276 18.34 -5.34 4.81
C THR A 276 17.65 -6.19 3.72
N GLN A 277 16.36 -6.48 3.83
CA GLN A 277 15.60 -7.23 2.84
C GLN A 277 15.36 -6.41 1.56
N ALA A 278 15.35 -5.09 1.66
CA ALA A 278 15.16 -4.21 0.52
C ALA A 278 16.26 -4.35 -0.56
N ARG A 279 17.45 -4.88 -0.22
CA ARG A 279 18.49 -5.19 -1.20
C ARG A 279 18.08 -6.27 -2.20
N ILE A 280 17.45 -7.34 -1.73
CA ILE A 280 16.94 -8.43 -2.59
C ILE A 280 15.78 -7.90 -3.46
N ALA A 281 14.92 -7.08 -2.87
CA ALA A 281 13.82 -6.43 -3.57
C ALA A 281 14.33 -5.50 -4.70
N ALA A 282 15.38 -4.71 -4.42
CA ALA A 282 16.03 -3.86 -5.43
C ALA A 282 16.59 -4.68 -6.61
N GLN A 283 17.24 -5.80 -6.33
CA GLN A 283 17.76 -6.69 -7.39
C GLN A 283 16.64 -7.25 -8.28
N ALA A 284 15.49 -7.59 -7.70
CA ALA A 284 14.34 -8.09 -8.45
C ALA A 284 13.74 -7.01 -9.38
N GLU A 285 13.66 -5.77 -8.92
CA GLU A 285 13.21 -4.64 -9.76
C GLU A 285 14.22 -4.32 -10.87
N GLN A 286 15.50 -4.33 -10.55
CA GLN A 286 16.55 -4.12 -11.53
C GLN A 286 16.54 -5.19 -12.63
N GLN A 287 16.33 -6.45 -12.28
CA GLN A 287 16.21 -7.54 -13.24
C GLN A 287 14.97 -7.38 -14.13
N ALA A 288 13.84 -7.00 -13.55
CA ALA A 288 12.61 -6.74 -14.30
C ALA A 288 12.79 -5.57 -15.28
N LEU A 289 13.41 -4.48 -14.84
CA LEU A 289 13.75 -3.35 -15.71
C LEU A 289 14.67 -3.77 -16.85
N ALA A 290 15.76 -4.48 -16.57
CA ALA A 290 16.70 -4.94 -17.57
C ALA A 290 16.03 -5.82 -18.65
N THR A 291 15.11 -6.71 -18.23
CA THR A 291 14.35 -7.57 -19.16
C THR A 291 13.49 -6.74 -20.11
N LEU A 292 12.86 -5.68 -19.63
CA LEU A 292 12.00 -4.80 -20.47
C LEU A 292 12.80 -3.89 -21.40
N MET A 293 14.06 -3.58 -21.07
CA MET A 293 14.92 -2.72 -21.89
C MET A 293 15.67 -3.48 -22.98
N GLN A 294 15.66 -4.82 -22.96
CA GLN A 294 16.32 -5.68 -23.95
C GLN A 294 15.35 -6.22 -25.02
N GLY A 295 14.05 -6.16 -24.79
CA GLY A 295 12.98 -6.63 -25.69
C GLY A 295 12.32 -5.49 -26.44
#